data_1e1767c632d1760893ba2363c7a122e2
#
_entry.id   1e1767c632d1760893ba2363c7a122e2
#
_cell.length_a   1.000
_cell.length_b   1.000
_cell.length_c   1.000
_cell.angle_alpha   90.00
_cell.angle_beta   90.00
_cell.angle_gamma   90.00
#
_symmetry.space_group_name_H-M   'P 1'
#
loop_
_entity.id
_entity.type
_entity.pdbx_description
1 polymer ?
#
loop_
_entity_poly.entity_id
_entity_poly.type
_entity_poly.pdbx_seq_one_letter_code
_entity_poly.pdbx_strand_id
1 'polypeptide(L)' 'MKILIAGFGSIGRRHFRNLTELGVEEFVFLRSGKSTLPDDEIAHFPVETNISDALSHNPDAVVISNPTS' A
#
# COMPACT_ATOMS: atom_id res chain seq x y z
N MET A 1 13.29 2.84 -4.80
CA MET A 1 12.00 3.31 -5.31
C MET A 1 10.92 3.04 -4.27
N LYS A 2 10.14 4.04 -3.96
CA LYS A 2 9.05 3.92 -2.99
C LYS A 2 7.71 3.90 -3.72
N ILE A 3 6.88 2.93 -3.41
CA ILE A 3 5.58 2.75 -4.06
C ILE A 3 4.48 2.91 -3.02
N LEU A 4 3.52 3.76 -3.35
CA LEU A 4 2.30 3.88 -2.54
C LEU A 4 1.24 2.97 -3.15
N ILE A 5 0.69 2.08 -2.33
CA ILE A 5 -0.42 1.23 -2.75
C ILE A 5 -1.68 1.73 -2.06
N ALA A 6 -2.61 2.25 -2.84
CA ALA A 6 -3.88 2.75 -2.36
C ALA A 6 -4.91 1.64 -2.43
N GLY A 7 -5.38 1.21 -1.28
CA GLY A 7 -6.31 0.09 -1.18
C GLY A 7 -5.57 -1.24 -1.13
N PHE A 8 -5.58 -1.89 0.03
CA PHE A 8 -4.88 -3.16 0.21
C PHE A 8 -5.89 -4.28 0.40
N GLY A 9 -6.53 -4.66 -0.69
CA GLY A 9 -7.36 -5.86 -0.77
C GLY A 9 -6.59 -6.96 -1.48
N SER A 10 -7.28 -7.92 -2.10
CA SER A 10 -6.60 -9.01 -2.80
C SER A 10 -5.78 -8.51 -3.98
N ILE A 11 -6.27 -7.51 -4.71
CA ILE A 11 -5.54 -6.95 -5.84
C ILE A 11 -4.30 -6.18 -5.35
N GLY A 12 -4.46 -5.38 -4.32
CA GLY A 12 -3.34 -4.63 -3.76
C GLY A 12 -2.26 -5.56 -3.21
N ARG A 13 -2.65 -6.63 -2.55
CA ARG A 13 -1.71 -7.62 -2.03
C ARG A 13 -0.94 -8.29 -3.17
N ARG A 14 -1.61 -8.58 -4.27
CA ARG A 14 -0.98 -9.16 -5.43
C ARG A 14 0.06 -8.19 -6.02
N HIS A 15 -0.28 -6.92 -6.14
CA HIS A 15 0.68 -5.92 -6.62
C HIS A 15 1.88 -5.80 -5.69
N PHE A 16 1.63 -5.83 -4.40
CA PHE A 16 2.70 -5.76 -3.42
C PHE A 16 3.68 -6.92 -3.60
N ARG A 17 3.18 -8.13 -3.74
CA ARG A 17 4.03 -9.30 -3.93
C ARG A 17 4.81 -9.22 -5.24
N ASN A 18 4.14 -8.83 -6.33
CA ASN A 18 4.80 -8.71 -7.62
C ASN A 18 5.91 -7.68 -7.59
N LEU A 19 5.66 -6.53 -6.98
CA LEU A 19 6.65 -5.47 -6.89
C LEU A 19 7.82 -5.87 -6.00
N THR A 20 7.55 -6.60 -4.94
CA THR A 20 8.60 -7.12 -4.07
C THR A 20 9.53 -8.05 -4.85
N GLU A 21 8.96 -8.90 -5.69
CA GLU A 21 9.75 -9.80 -6.54
C GLU A 21 10.59 -9.04 -7.56
N LEU A 22 10.13 -7.87 -7.98
CA LEU A 22 10.87 -7.01 -8.90
C LEU A 22 11.99 -6.22 -8.21
N GLY A 23 12.08 -6.32 -6.89
CA GLY A 23 13.14 -5.68 -6.15
C GLY A 23 12.76 -4.40 -5.45
N VAL A 24 11.48 -4.05 -5.43
CA VAL A 24 11.02 -2.88 -4.70
C VAL A 24 11.06 -3.18 -3.20
N GLU A 25 11.71 -2.32 -2.44
CA GLU A 25 11.90 -2.53 -1.01
C GLU A 25 11.12 -1.55 -0.15
N GLU A 26 10.65 -0.45 -0.71
CA GLU A 26 9.95 0.58 0.04
C GLU A 26 8.50 0.69 -0.40
N PHE A 27 7.60 0.60 0.56
CA PHE A 27 6.18 0.71 0.30
C PHE A 27 5.51 1.59 1.33
N VAL A 28 4.45 2.27 0.90
CA VAL A 28 3.52 2.96 1.77
C VAL A 28 2.14 2.45 1.43
N PHE A 29 1.34 2.15 2.43
CA PHE A 29 0.00 1.62 2.20
C PHE A 29 -1.05 2.63 2.66
N LEU A 30 -2.02 2.87 1.79
CA LEU A 30 -3.17 3.69 2.13
C LEU A 30 -4.38 2.77 2.30
N ARG A 31 -4.95 2.74 3.49
CA ARG A 31 -6.10 1.90 3.79
C ARG A 31 -7.21 2.78 4.34
N SER A 32 -8.45 2.42 4.00
CA SER A 32 -9.58 3.09 4.63
C SER A 32 -9.60 2.74 6.11
N GLY A 33 -10.00 3.68 6.94
CA GLY A 33 -9.88 3.54 8.38
C GLY A 33 -10.76 2.49 9.02
N LYS A 34 -11.49 1.73 8.25
CA LYS A 34 -12.37 0.69 8.78
C LYS A 34 -11.76 -0.70 8.79
N SER A 35 -10.56 -0.83 8.31
CA SER A 35 -9.90 -2.14 8.32
C SER A 35 -9.42 -2.42 9.74
N THR A 36 -9.97 -3.44 10.35
CA THR A 36 -9.68 -3.78 11.73
C THR A 36 -8.71 -4.94 11.87
N LEU A 37 -8.44 -5.65 10.78
CA LEU A 37 -7.58 -6.82 10.86
C LEU A 37 -6.13 -6.41 10.66
N PRO A 38 -5.24 -6.82 11.58
CA PRO A 38 -3.82 -6.60 11.36
C PRO A 38 -3.35 -7.41 10.16
N ASP A 39 -2.48 -6.82 9.39
CA ASP A 39 -1.92 -7.51 8.24
C ASP A 39 -0.42 -7.65 8.46
N ASP A 40 0.02 -8.86 8.77
CA ASP A 40 1.41 -9.13 9.08
C ASP A 40 2.33 -8.92 7.88
N GLU A 41 1.79 -9.06 6.67
CA GLU A 41 2.59 -8.85 5.46
C GLU A 41 3.12 -7.43 5.35
N ILE A 42 2.36 -6.47 5.85
CA ILE A 42 2.72 -5.07 5.72
C ILE A 42 3.04 -4.41 7.05
N ALA A 43 3.22 -5.22 8.10
CA ALA A 43 3.44 -4.70 9.44
C ALA A 43 4.71 -3.87 9.55
N HIS A 44 5.69 -4.11 8.69
CA HIS A 44 6.97 -3.39 8.69
C HIS A 44 6.94 -2.10 7.88
N PHE A 45 5.85 -1.81 7.22
CA PHE A 45 5.74 -0.65 6.34
C PHE A 45 4.78 0.38 6.92
N PRO A 46 4.96 1.67 6.58
CA PRO A 46 4.02 2.68 7.03
C PRO A 46 2.65 2.48 6.39
N VAL A 47 1.62 2.57 7.20
CA VAL A 47 0.24 2.46 6.76
C VAL A 47 -0.48 3.74 7.16
N GLU A 48 -1.06 4.41 6.20
CA GLU A 48 -1.79 5.65 6.45
C GLU A 48 -3.25 5.47 6.11
N THR A 49 -4.09 6.25 6.76
CA THR A 49 -5.53 6.24 6.48
C THR A 49 -5.98 7.48 5.72
N ASN A 50 -5.06 8.40 5.49
CA ASN A 50 -5.33 9.68 4.83
C ASN A 50 -4.39 9.82 3.64
N ILE A 51 -4.94 10.19 2.48
CA ILE A 51 -4.12 10.33 1.27
C ILE A 51 -3.03 11.39 1.44
N SER A 52 -3.32 12.47 2.13
CA SER A 52 -2.32 13.50 2.36
C SER A 52 -1.13 12.97 3.16
N ASP A 53 -1.41 12.19 4.19
CA ASP A 53 -0.35 11.58 4.99
C ASP A 53 0.44 10.57 4.19
N ALA A 54 -0.26 9.78 3.36
CA ALA A 54 0.40 8.81 2.51
C ALA A 54 1.33 9.49 1.50
N LEU A 55 0.88 10.57 0.89
CA LEU A 55 1.69 11.31 -0.07
C LEU A 55 2.87 12.04 0.58
N SER A 56 2.78 12.33 1.87
CA SER A 56 3.87 12.99 2.58
C SER A 56 5.12 12.10 2.68
N HIS A 57 4.99 10.81 2.42
CA HIS A 57 6.12 9.90 2.37
C HIS A 57 6.91 10.01 1.06
N ASN A 58 6.46 10.85 0.14
CA ASN A 58 7.10 11.08 -1.17
C ASN A 58 7.27 9.82 -1.99
N PRO A 59 6.18 9.09 -2.27
CA PRO A 59 6.30 7.91 -3.11
C PRO A 59 6.69 8.27 -4.54
N ASP A 60 7.48 7.42 -5.17
CA ASP A 60 7.88 7.60 -6.56
C ASP A 60 6.76 7.24 -7.52
N ALA A 61 5.90 6.34 -7.10
CA ALA A 61 4.77 5.90 -7.91
C ALA A 61 3.59 5.55 -7.00
N VAL A 62 2.40 5.58 -7.56
CA VAL A 62 1.18 5.25 -6.84
C VAL A 62 0.44 4.15 -7.60
N VAL A 63 0.10 3.08 -6.91
CA VAL A 63 -0.72 2.01 -7.46
C VAL A 63 -2.10 2.11 -6.81
N ILE A 64 -3.11 2.31 -7.65
CA ILE A 64 -4.49 2.38 -7.19
C ILE A 64 -5.12 1.02 -7.43
N SER A 65 -5.47 0.33 -6.35
CA SER A 65 -6.03 -1.00 -6.42
C SER A 65 -7.37 -1.06 -5.71
N ASN A 66 -8.19 -0.05 -5.95
CA ASN A 66 -9.54 -0.05 -5.40
C ASN A 66 -10.34 -1.17 -6.01
N PRO A 67 -11.01 -1.98 -5.21
CA PRO A 67 -11.94 -2.95 -5.77
C PRO A 67 -13.10 -2.16 -6.38
N THR A 68 -13.20 -2.23 -7.67
CA THR A 68 -14.40 -1.69 -8.31
C THR A 68 -15.49 -2.69 -8.10
N SER A 69 -16.41 -2.26 -7.35
CA SER A 69 -17.61 -3.07 -7.21
C SER A 69 -18.35 -3.13 -8.54
#